data_5ee8b610ca328aaaef948f853332b699
#
_entry.id   5ee8b610ca328aaaef948f853332b699
#
_cell.length_a   1.000
_cell.length_b   1.000
_cell.length_c   1.000
_cell.angle_alpha   90.00
_cell.angle_beta   90.00
_cell.angle_gamma   90.00
#
_symmetry.space_group_name_H-M   'P 1'
#
loop_
_entity.id
_entity.type
_entity.pdbx_description
1 polymer ?
#
loop_
_entity_poly.entity_id
_entity_poly.type
_entity_poly.pdbx_seq_one_letter_code
_entity_poly.pdbx_strand_id
1 'polypeptide(L)' 'METLLNILTALHPDVDFDTCSTLIDAKILDSFDIVTLVAEIDAEFDIAIPAEELIPENFNSASALYELIRKLENW' A
#
# COMPACT_ATOMS: atom_id res chain seq x y z
N MET A 1 2.55 -4.18 10.29
CA MET A 1 2.72 -2.79 9.83
C MET A 1 4.17 -2.45 9.45
N GLU A 2 5.13 -2.94 10.20
CA GLU A 2 6.53 -2.63 9.93
C GLU A 2 7.00 -3.10 8.55
N THR A 3 6.65 -4.32 8.16
CA THR A 3 7.01 -4.84 6.84
C THR A 3 6.42 -3.97 5.74
N LEU A 4 5.17 -3.55 5.89
CA LEU A 4 4.52 -2.67 4.93
C LEU A 4 5.23 -1.32 4.85
N LEU A 5 5.58 -0.73 5.98
CA LEU A 5 6.30 0.54 6.01
C LEU A 5 7.66 0.41 5.34
N ASN A 6 8.34 -0.72 5.50
CA ASN A 6 9.61 -0.97 4.85
C ASN A 6 9.47 -1.01 3.33
N ILE A 7 8.41 -1.65 2.84
CA ILE A 7 8.12 -1.69 1.41
C ILE A 7 7.87 -0.29 0.87
N LEU A 8 7.02 0.47 1.56
CA LEU A 8 6.67 1.83 1.15
C LEU A 8 7.89 2.74 1.16
N THR A 9 8.71 2.65 2.21
CA THR A 9 9.91 3.45 2.34
C THR A 9 10.94 3.13 1.26
N ALA A 10 11.02 1.88 0.84
CA ALA A 10 11.90 1.48 -0.25
C ALA A 10 11.49 2.14 -1.58
N LEU A 11 10.18 2.33 -1.79
CA LEU A 11 9.67 3.00 -2.99
C LEU A 11 9.86 4.51 -2.93
N HIS A 12 9.57 5.11 -1.77
CA HIS A 12 9.61 6.56 -1.58
C HIS A 12 10.23 6.89 -0.23
N PRO A 13 11.58 6.91 -0.13
CA PRO A 13 12.25 7.14 1.16
C PRO A 13 12.03 8.54 1.74
N ASP A 14 11.58 9.48 0.92
CA ASP A 14 11.35 10.86 1.35
C ASP A 14 9.98 11.09 1.97
N VAL A 15 9.10 10.09 1.94
CA VAL A 15 7.72 10.23 2.40
C VAL A 15 7.57 9.69 3.80
N ASP A 16 6.87 10.44 4.65
CA ASP A 16 6.50 9.99 5.99
C ASP A 16 5.16 9.24 5.92
N PHE A 17 5.23 7.94 5.77
CA PHE A 17 4.04 7.10 5.60
C PHE A 17 3.24 6.96 6.89
N ASP A 18 3.83 7.27 8.05
CA ASP A 18 3.12 7.19 9.32
C ASP A 18 2.06 8.28 9.46
N THR A 19 2.28 9.44 8.83
CA THR A 19 1.40 10.59 8.98
C THR A 19 0.66 10.97 7.71
N CYS A 20 1.13 10.52 6.55
CA CYS A 20 0.51 10.90 5.28
C CYS A 20 -0.74 10.08 5.01
N SER A 21 -1.86 10.75 4.77
CA SER A 21 -3.14 10.11 4.45
C SER A 21 -3.64 10.46 3.06
N THR A 22 -2.78 11.06 2.22
CA THR A 22 -3.16 11.50 0.87
C THR A 22 -2.18 11.00 -0.17
N LEU A 23 -1.71 9.76 -0.02
CA LEU A 23 -0.70 9.20 -0.93
C LEU A 23 -1.16 9.23 -2.39
N ILE A 24 -2.42 8.94 -2.63
CA ILE A 24 -2.97 8.98 -3.99
C ILE A 24 -3.42 10.38 -4.36
N ASP A 25 -4.16 11.05 -3.47
CA ASP A 25 -4.72 12.38 -3.73
C ASP A 25 -3.63 13.42 -3.98
N ALA A 26 -2.51 13.34 -3.27
CA ALA A 26 -1.37 14.21 -3.46
C ALA A 26 -0.44 13.74 -4.58
N LYS A 27 -0.77 12.65 -5.24
CA LYS A 27 0.00 12.07 -6.35
C LYS A 27 1.41 11.62 -5.94
N ILE A 28 1.55 11.22 -4.68
CA ILE A 28 2.79 10.65 -4.19
C ILE A 28 3.00 9.26 -4.79
N LEU A 29 1.91 8.48 -4.87
CA LEU A 29 1.92 7.18 -5.54
C LEU A 29 1.20 7.31 -6.88
N ASP A 30 1.85 6.94 -7.95
CA ASP A 30 1.22 6.89 -9.28
C ASP A 30 0.83 5.44 -9.62
N SER A 31 0.29 5.22 -10.83
CA SER A 31 -0.16 3.89 -11.25
C SER A 31 0.97 2.88 -11.28
N PHE A 32 2.16 3.31 -11.66
CA PHE A 32 3.32 2.44 -11.71
C PHE A 32 3.74 2.02 -10.29
N ASP A 33 3.73 2.97 -9.37
CA ASP A 33 4.05 2.69 -7.96
C ASP A 33 3.05 1.72 -7.35
N ILE A 34 1.77 1.87 -7.69
CA ILE A 34 0.71 0.98 -7.21
C ILE A 34 0.96 -0.44 -7.70
N VAL A 35 1.29 -0.61 -8.96
CA VAL A 35 1.57 -1.95 -9.54
C VAL A 35 2.76 -2.58 -8.83
N THR A 36 3.83 -1.82 -8.63
CA THR A 36 5.02 -2.31 -7.94
C THR A 36 4.69 -2.67 -6.49
N LEU A 37 3.94 -1.81 -5.82
CA LEU A 37 3.54 -2.01 -4.43
C LEU A 37 2.70 -3.27 -4.26
N VAL A 38 1.74 -3.47 -5.14
CA VAL A 38 0.88 -4.67 -5.13
C VAL A 38 1.73 -5.93 -5.26
N ALA A 39 2.67 -5.93 -6.21
CA ALA A 39 3.54 -7.08 -6.42
C ALA A 39 4.38 -7.40 -5.18
N GLU A 40 4.92 -6.36 -4.54
CA GLU A 40 5.73 -6.54 -3.32
C GLU A 40 4.88 -7.04 -2.15
N ILE A 41 3.69 -6.48 -1.99
CA ILE A 41 2.77 -6.88 -0.92
C ILE A 41 2.32 -8.33 -1.11
N ASP A 42 1.95 -8.69 -2.32
CA ASP A 42 1.50 -10.05 -2.61
C ASP A 42 2.58 -11.06 -2.27
N ALA A 43 3.84 -10.74 -2.58
CA ALA A 43 4.97 -11.62 -2.29
C ALA A 43 5.28 -11.69 -0.79
N GLU A 44 5.28 -10.55 -0.10
CA GLU A 44 5.67 -10.50 1.31
C GLU A 44 4.60 -11.06 2.25
N PHE A 45 3.34 -10.82 1.94
CA PHE A 45 2.23 -11.23 2.81
C PHE A 45 1.53 -12.50 2.32
N ASP A 46 1.96 -13.03 1.20
CA ASP A 46 1.39 -14.24 0.60
C ASP A 46 -0.13 -14.09 0.41
N ILE A 47 -0.52 -12.97 -0.19
CA ILE A 47 -1.91 -12.66 -0.50
C ILE A 47 -2.01 -12.24 -1.97
N ALA A 48 -3.24 -12.10 -2.46
CA ALA A 48 -3.50 -11.55 -3.79
C ALA A 48 -4.51 -10.43 -3.66
N ILE A 49 -4.10 -9.19 -3.95
CA ILE A 49 -5.00 -8.05 -3.91
C ILE A 49 -5.84 -8.06 -5.18
N PRO A 50 -7.18 -8.20 -5.07
CA PRO A 50 -8.02 -8.22 -6.27
C PRO A 50 -8.12 -6.83 -6.89
N ALA A 51 -8.35 -6.81 -8.21
CA ALA A 51 -8.44 -5.54 -8.96
C ALA A 51 -9.52 -4.61 -8.40
N GLU A 52 -10.60 -5.15 -7.88
CA GLU A 52 -11.70 -4.37 -7.32
C GLU A 52 -11.32 -3.60 -6.06
N GLU A 53 -10.22 -4.00 -5.41
CA GLU A 53 -9.70 -3.31 -4.23
C GLU A 53 -8.66 -2.25 -4.57
N LEU A 54 -8.28 -2.12 -5.85
CA LEU A 54 -7.31 -1.14 -6.31
C LEU A 54 -7.98 0.23 -6.48
N ILE A 55 -8.46 0.78 -5.38
CA ILE A 55 -9.13 2.08 -5.35
C ILE A 55 -8.31 3.05 -4.49
N PRO A 56 -8.39 4.37 -4.78
CA PRO A 56 -7.58 5.35 -4.06
C PRO A 56 -7.75 5.30 -2.55
N GLU A 57 -8.96 5.04 -2.07
CA GLU A 57 -9.25 4.99 -0.64
C GLU A 57 -8.42 3.96 0.10
N ASN A 58 -8.10 2.85 -0.55
CA ASN A 58 -7.31 1.78 0.06
C ASN A 58 -5.81 2.08 0.04
N PHE A 59 -5.37 3.02 -0.77
CA PHE A 59 -3.96 3.30 -0.99
C PHE A 59 -3.54 4.70 -0.55
N ASN A 60 -4.46 5.49 0.01
CA ASN A 60 -4.17 6.85 0.43
C ASN A 60 -3.31 6.94 1.70
N SER A 61 -3.28 5.89 2.48
CA SER A 61 -2.45 5.88 3.70
C SER A 61 -1.94 4.48 3.97
N ALA A 62 -0.84 4.40 4.73
CA ALA A 62 -0.31 3.11 5.15
C ALA A 62 -1.33 2.36 6.03
N SER A 63 -2.07 3.08 6.86
CA SER A 63 -3.11 2.48 7.70
C SER A 63 -4.21 1.84 6.88
N ALA A 64 -4.71 2.53 5.86
CA ALA A 64 -5.75 1.98 4.99
C ALA A 64 -5.26 0.75 4.25
N LEU A 65 -4.04 0.81 3.75
CA LEU A 65 -3.43 -0.31 3.05
C LEU A 65 -3.21 -1.50 3.98
N TYR A 66 -2.79 -1.25 5.20
CA TYR A 66 -2.59 -2.29 6.20
C TYR A 66 -3.90 -2.99 6.55
N GLU A 67 -4.98 -2.22 6.69
CA GLU A 67 -6.31 -2.80 6.94
C GLU A 67 -6.74 -3.71 5.80
N LEU A 68 -6.49 -3.29 4.55
CA LEU A 68 -6.77 -4.12 3.39
C LEU A 68 -5.99 -5.43 3.44
N ILE A 69 -4.71 -5.37 3.77
CA ILE A 69 -3.85 -6.54 3.88
C ILE A 69 -4.40 -7.50 4.95
N ARG A 70 -4.75 -6.98 6.11
CA ARG A 70 -5.29 -7.81 7.19
C ARG A 70 -6.61 -8.45 6.82
N LYS A 71 -7.46 -7.73 6.11
CA LYS A 71 -8.72 -8.27 5.61
C LYS A 71 -8.46 -9.46 4.68
N LEU A 72 -7.49 -9.33 3.80
CA LEU A 72 -7.16 -10.40 2.85
C LEU A 72 -6.45 -11.56 3.51
N GLU A 73 -5.64 -11.32 4.52
CA GLU A 73 -4.99 -12.39 5.28
C GLU A 73 -5.98 -13.25 6.05
N ASN A 74 -7.07 -12.66 6.50
CA ASN A 74 -8.09 -13.34 7.29
C ASN A 74 -9.26 -13.85 6.45
N TRP A 75 -9.17 -13.72 5.16
CA TRP A 75 -10.24 -14.08 4.22
C TRP A 75 -10.45 -15.59 4.09
#